data_5270edea57117eaaf84c4201b751d70c
#
_entry.id   5270edea57117eaaf84c4201b751d70c
#
_cell.length_a   1.000
_cell.length_b   1.000
_cell.length_c   1.000
_cell.angle_alpha   90.00
_cell.angle_beta   90.00
_cell.angle_gamma   90.00
#
_symmetry.space_group_name_H-M   'P 1'
#
loop_
_entity.id
_entity.type
_entity.pdbx_description
1 polymer ?
#
loop_
_entity_poly.entity_id
_entity_poly.type
_entity_poly.pdbx_seq_one_letter_code
_entity_poly.pdbx_strand_id
1 'polypeptide(L)'
;EIMPSLVGSEMCIRDRMEERNLALQAKYEEIRNNEVRYETQQCEDADYIIVSFGSAARIGEKAMELAREEGLKVGLFRPITLWPFPTKQIEELAKNKKGILVSEFNAGQMVEDVRLAVNGAIPVEHFGRLGGIVPSPEEIVDALKTKLVK
;
A
#
# COMPACT_ATOMS: atom_id res chain seq x y z
N GLU A 1 32.33 -25.40 14.23
CA GLU A 1 32.05 -25.53 15.68
C GLU A 1 30.72 -24.82 15.97
N ILE A 2 29.66 -25.60 16.21
CA ILE A 2 28.38 -25.04 16.67
C ILE A 2 28.62 -24.62 18.14
N MET A 3 28.53 -23.33 18.39
CA MET A 3 28.79 -22.81 19.74
C MET A 3 27.88 -23.49 20.76
N PRO A 4 28.45 -24.05 21.89
CA PRO A 4 27.64 -24.68 22.93
C PRO A 4 26.55 -23.78 23.52
N SER A 5 26.72 -22.45 23.44
CA SER A 5 25.76 -21.45 23.87
C SER A 5 24.47 -21.44 23.03
N LEU A 6 24.49 -21.92 21.78
CA LEU A 6 23.28 -22.02 20.93
C LEU A 6 22.40 -23.20 21.36
N VAL A 7 22.99 -24.34 21.74
CA VAL A 7 22.23 -25.52 22.18
C VAL A 7 21.55 -25.28 23.53
N GLY A 8 22.22 -24.61 24.46
CA GLY A 8 21.62 -24.22 25.74
C GLY A 8 20.54 -23.16 25.63
N SER A 9 20.64 -22.25 24.63
CA SER A 9 19.62 -21.23 24.40
C SER A 9 18.38 -21.77 23.71
N GLU A 10 18.46 -22.84 22.88
CA GLU A 10 17.29 -23.45 22.29
C GLU A 10 16.35 -24.10 23.30
N MET A 11 16.85 -24.79 24.31
CA MET A 11 16.02 -25.33 25.39
C MET A 11 15.38 -24.22 26.23
N CYS A 12 16.14 -23.17 26.58
CA CYS A 12 15.61 -22.01 27.31
C CYS A 12 14.65 -21.14 26.45
N ILE A 13 14.84 -21.11 25.14
CA ILE A 13 13.96 -20.37 24.20
C ILE A 13 12.60 -21.06 24.09
N ARG A 14 12.55 -22.39 24.07
CA ARG A 14 11.30 -23.14 23.96
C ARG A 14 10.38 -22.91 25.15
N ASP A 15 10.93 -22.88 26.35
CA ASP A 15 10.17 -22.67 27.58
C ASP A 15 9.68 -21.22 27.76
N ARG A 16 10.32 -20.24 27.08
CA ARG A 16 9.96 -18.81 27.12
C ARG A 16 9.47 -18.27 25.79
N MET A 17 9.28 -19.12 24.79
CA MET A 17 8.89 -18.68 23.45
C MET A 17 7.52 -18.00 23.45
N GLU A 18 6.59 -18.51 24.22
CA GLU A 18 5.25 -17.95 24.34
C GLU A 18 5.29 -16.56 25.00
N GLU A 19 5.98 -16.41 26.13
CA GLU A 19 6.12 -15.11 26.80
C GLU A 19 6.79 -14.07 25.89
N ARG A 20 7.84 -14.48 25.17
CA ARG A 20 8.53 -13.62 24.22
C ARG A 20 7.63 -13.21 23.05
N ASN A 21 6.86 -14.15 22.52
CA ASN A 21 5.93 -13.88 21.43
C ASN A 21 4.80 -12.96 21.88
N LEU A 22 4.27 -13.12 23.08
CA LEU A 22 3.27 -12.20 23.64
C LEU A 22 3.83 -10.78 23.80
N ALA A 23 5.06 -10.64 24.30
CA ALA A 23 5.73 -9.34 24.39
C ALA A 23 5.97 -8.72 23.01
N LEU A 24 6.35 -9.51 21.99
CA LEU A 24 6.48 -9.06 20.61
C LEU A 24 5.15 -8.63 20.00
N GLN A 25 4.06 -9.36 20.26
CA GLN A 25 2.74 -8.98 19.79
C GLN A 25 2.28 -7.64 20.40
N ALA A 26 2.50 -7.43 21.69
CA ALA A 26 2.22 -6.15 22.34
C ALA A 26 3.01 -4.99 21.69
N LYS A 27 4.31 -5.20 21.43
CA LYS A 27 5.15 -4.23 20.71
C LYS A 27 4.65 -3.95 19.29
N TYR A 28 4.26 -4.98 18.54
CA TYR A 28 3.72 -4.83 17.19
C TYR A 28 2.41 -4.05 17.18
N GLU A 29 1.56 -4.26 18.18
CA GLU A 29 0.33 -3.50 18.31
C GLU A 29 0.60 -2.02 18.60
N GLU A 30 1.57 -1.73 19.46
CA GLU A 30 2.01 -0.35 19.70
C GLU A 30 2.54 0.31 18.42
N ILE A 31 3.36 -0.40 17.64
CA ILE A 31 3.86 0.09 16.34
C ILE A 31 2.72 0.33 15.36
N ARG A 32 1.76 -0.60 15.26
CA ARG A 32 0.59 -0.45 14.38
C ARG A 32 -0.26 0.78 14.72
N ASN A 33 -0.32 1.14 15.98
CA ASN A 33 -1.10 2.29 16.43
C ASN A 33 -0.38 3.63 16.26
N ASN A 34 0.96 3.64 16.33
CA ASN A 34 1.72 4.90 16.41
C ASN A 34 2.58 5.20 15.18
N GLU A 35 2.94 4.21 14.35
CA GLU A 35 3.93 4.39 13.28
C GLU A 35 3.35 4.34 11.85
N VAL A 36 2.04 4.34 11.70
CA VAL A 36 1.41 4.45 10.38
C VAL A 36 1.64 5.85 9.82
N ARG A 37 2.29 5.92 8.65
CA ARG A 37 2.56 7.18 7.95
C ARG A 37 2.11 7.09 6.50
N TYR A 38 1.44 8.13 6.04
CA TYR A 38 0.94 8.25 4.67
C TYR A 38 0.78 9.73 4.28
N GLU A 39 0.64 9.98 3.01
CA GLU A 39 0.32 11.29 2.44
C GLU A 39 -0.86 11.15 1.47
N THR A 40 -1.68 12.18 1.40
CA THR A 40 -2.79 12.27 0.45
C THR A 40 -2.71 13.56 -0.34
N GLN A 41 -3.00 13.47 -1.63
CA GLN A 41 -3.08 14.64 -2.49
C GLN A 41 -4.39 14.61 -3.27
N GLN A 42 -5.17 15.68 -3.17
CA GLN A 42 -6.43 15.89 -3.89
C GLN A 42 -7.43 14.71 -3.78
N CYS A 43 -7.43 14.02 -2.62
CA CYS A 43 -8.33 12.88 -2.41
C CYS A 43 -9.75 13.28 -2.01
N GLU A 44 -9.98 14.51 -1.54
CA GLU A 44 -11.27 14.94 -1.00
C GLU A 44 -12.37 14.90 -2.06
N ASP A 45 -12.13 15.51 -3.23
CA ASP A 45 -13.07 15.62 -4.35
C ASP A 45 -12.91 14.52 -5.42
N ALA A 46 -11.98 13.59 -5.20
CA ALA A 46 -11.65 12.55 -6.15
C ALA A 46 -12.73 11.46 -6.25
N ASP A 47 -13.01 11.02 -7.46
CA ASP A 47 -13.80 9.82 -7.76
C ASP A 47 -12.94 8.55 -7.74
N TYR A 48 -11.70 8.66 -8.20
CA TYR A 48 -10.71 7.58 -8.30
C TYR A 48 -9.45 7.92 -7.52
N ILE A 49 -8.80 6.90 -6.98
CA ILE A 49 -7.55 7.07 -6.24
C ILE A 49 -6.44 6.25 -6.89
N ILE A 50 -5.30 6.88 -7.11
CA ILE A 50 -4.05 6.18 -7.40
C ILE A 50 -3.37 5.90 -6.06
N VAL A 51 -3.08 4.63 -5.76
CA VAL A 51 -2.27 4.23 -4.60
C VAL A 51 -0.89 3.83 -5.10
N SER A 52 0.15 4.50 -4.60
CA SER A 52 1.50 4.29 -5.08
C SER A 52 2.53 4.71 -4.03
N PHE A 53 3.70 4.08 -4.00
CA PHE A 53 4.76 4.38 -3.02
C PHE A 53 6.13 4.60 -3.68
N GLY A 54 7.05 5.20 -2.93
CA GLY A 54 8.42 5.42 -3.36
C GLY A 54 8.52 6.22 -4.67
N SER A 55 9.34 5.76 -5.60
CA SER A 55 9.52 6.40 -6.91
C SER A 55 8.26 6.32 -7.78
N ALA A 56 7.47 5.25 -7.66
CA ALA A 56 6.20 5.12 -8.38
C ALA A 56 5.20 6.21 -7.97
N ALA A 57 5.23 6.67 -6.70
CA ALA A 57 4.34 7.74 -6.22
C ALA A 57 4.62 9.09 -6.92
N ARG A 58 5.87 9.39 -7.25
CA ARG A 58 6.20 10.62 -8.00
C ARG A 58 5.63 10.62 -9.41
N ILE A 59 5.61 9.45 -10.05
CA ILE A 59 5.01 9.28 -11.37
C ILE A 59 3.50 9.29 -11.25
N GLY A 60 2.95 8.66 -10.20
CA GLY A 60 1.53 8.69 -9.87
C GLY A 60 1.01 10.11 -9.61
N GLU A 61 1.82 10.97 -8.99
CA GLU A 61 1.50 12.40 -8.81
C GLU A 61 1.33 13.11 -10.16
N LYS A 62 2.27 12.90 -11.08
CA LYS A 62 2.14 13.48 -12.42
C LYS A 62 0.98 12.88 -13.22
N ALA A 63 0.73 11.59 -13.06
CA ALA A 63 -0.44 10.94 -13.67
C ALA A 63 -1.75 11.50 -13.12
N MET A 64 -1.83 11.77 -11.81
CA MET A 64 -2.98 12.42 -11.19
C MET A 64 -3.22 13.82 -11.80
N GLU A 65 -2.17 14.64 -11.95
CA GLU A 65 -2.28 15.96 -12.58
C GLU A 65 -2.81 15.86 -14.02
N LEU A 66 -2.22 15.00 -14.85
CA LEU A 66 -2.65 14.78 -16.23
C LEU A 66 -4.09 14.29 -16.31
N ALA A 67 -4.50 13.35 -15.46
CA ALA A 67 -5.87 12.88 -15.42
C ALA A 67 -6.86 14.01 -15.09
N ARG A 68 -6.48 14.92 -14.18
CA ARG A 68 -7.30 16.08 -13.83
C ARG A 68 -7.36 17.12 -14.94
N GLU A 69 -6.28 17.34 -15.69
CA GLU A 69 -6.28 18.18 -16.90
C GLU A 69 -7.28 17.66 -17.94
N GLU A 70 -7.49 16.35 -17.99
CA GLU A 70 -8.49 15.69 -18.85
C GLU A 70 -9.90 15.64 -18.25
N GLY A 71 -10.11 16.22 -17.06
CA GLY A 71 -11.42 16.33 -16.41
C GLY A 71 -11.77 15.14 -15.50
N LEU A 72 -10.87 14.20 -15.27
CA LEU A 72 -11.08 13.10 -14.33
C LEU A 72 -10.71 13.54 -12.91
N LYS A 73 -11.59 13.30 -11.96
CA LYS A 73 -11.35 13.58 -10.53
C LYS A 73 -10.53 12.46 -9.90
N VAL A 74 -9.21 12.58 -9.96
CA VAL A 74 -8.27 11.60 -9.44
C VAL A 74 -7.50 12.19 -8.26
N GLY A 75 -7.28 11.39 -7.22
CA GLY A 75 -6.42 11.70 -6.07
C GLY A 75 -5.27 10.71 -5.96
N LEU A 76 -4.25 11.08 -5.21
CA LEU A 76 -3.12 10.21 -4.89
C LEU A 76 -3.09 9.90 -3.40
N PHE A 77 -3.00 8.63 -3.06
CA PHE A 77 -2.69 8.13 -1.74
C PHE A 77 -1.31 7.48 -1.75
N ARG A 78 -0.40 8.01 -0.96
CA ARG A 78 0.98 7.53 -0.85
C ARG A 78 1.23 6.93 0.53
N PRO A 79 1.26 5.60 0.69
CA PRO A 79 1.78 5.02 1.92
C PRO A 79 3.29 5.32 2.03
N ILE A 80 3.70 5.84 3.18
CA ILE A 80 5.12 6.04 3.54
C ILE A 80 5.62 4.79 4.24
N THR A 81 4.84 4.26 5.19
CA THR A 81 5.09 2.96 5.81
C THR A 81 4.33 1.88 5.06
N LEU A 82 5.04 0.81 4.68
CA LEU A 82 4.43 -0.41 4.13
C LEU A 82 4.15 -1.45 5.23
N TRP A 83 4.83 -1.31 6.35
CA TRP A 83 4.50 -1.97 7.59
C TRP A 83 4.81 -1.03 8.78
N PRO A 84 3.84 -0.75 9.62
CA PRO A 84 2.43 -1.09 9.48
C PRO A 84 1.76 -0.40 8.29
N PHE A 85 0.89 -1.11 7.59
CA PHE A 85 0.17 -0.60 6.43
C PHE A 85 -1.02 0.29 6.85
N PRO A 86 -1.31 1.39 6.15
CA PRO A 86 -2.41 2.32 6.47
C PRO A 86 -3.79 1.77 6.11
N THR A 87 -4.13 0.58 6.60
CA THR A 87 -5.37 -0.15 6.28
C THR A 87 -6.62 0.66 6.60
N LYS A 88 -6.71 1.22 7.82
CA LYS A 88 -7.87 1.99 8.27
C LYS A 88 -8.10 3.24 7.43
N GLN A 89 -7.02 3.90 7.02
CA GLN A 89 -7.07 5.12 6.21
C GLN A 89 -7.53 4.84 4.78
N ILE A 90 -7.07 3.73 4.20
CA ILE A 90 -7.52 3.30 2.87
C ILE A 90 -8.98 2.83 2.92
N GLU A 91 -9.38 2.09 3.94
CA GLU A 91 -10.78 1.69 4.16
C GLU A 91 -11.70 2.91 4.24
N GLU A 92 -11.32 3.92 5.03
CA GLU A 92 -12.11 5.16 5.17
C GLU A 92 -12.19 5.92 3.86
N LEU A 93 -11.05 6.06 3.16
CA LEU A 93 -10.97 6.73 1.87
C LEU A 93 -11.85 6.05 0.83
N ALA A 94 -11.90 4.72 0.82
CA ALA A 94 -12.65 3.93 -0.16
C ALA A 94 -14.18 4.14 -0.10
N LYS A 95 -14.74 4.51 1.05
CA LYS A 95 -16.20 4.61 1.27
C LYS A 95 -16.95 5.49 0.24
N ASN A 96 -16.28 6.51 -0.28
CA ASN A 96 -16.89 7.49 -1.19
C ASN A 96 -16.20 7.53 -2.57
N LYS A 97 -15.48 6.49 -2.96
CA LYS A 97 -14.74 6.43 -4.22
C LYS A 97 -15.34 5.40 -5.17
N LYS A 98 -15.09 5.58 -6.47
CA LYS A 98 -15.57 4.67 -7.53
C LYS A 98 -14.59 3.54 -7.81
N GLY A 99 -13.30 3.73 -7.50
CA GLY A 99 -12.27 2.72 -7.70
C GLY A 99 -10.88 3.18 -7.30
N ILE A 100 -9.99 2.21 -7.12
CA ILE A 100 -8.57 2.42 -6.78
C ILE A 100 -7.70 1.76 -7.84
N LEU A 101 -6.73 2.49 -8.37
CA LEU A 101 -5.64 1.96 -9.18
C LEU A 101 -4.37 1.91 -8.33
N VAL A 102 -3.83 0.71 -8.11
CA VAL A 102 -2.55 0.54 -7.44
C VAL A 102 -1.44 0.49 -8.48
N SER A 103 -0.51 1.46 -8.43
CA SER A 103 0.63 1.54 -9.36
C SER A 103 1.93 1.17 -8.64
N GLU A 104 2.60 0.12 -9.14
CA GLU A 104 3.79 -0.48 -8.54
C GLU A 104 4.84 -0.84 -9.60
N PHE A 105 6.12 -0.96 -9.20
CA PHE A 105 7.19 -1.46 -10.08
C PHE A 105 7.44 -2.97 -9.89
N ASN A 106 6.37 -3.73 -9.77
CA ASN A 106 6.37 -5.16 -9.57
C ASN A 106 5.09 -5.80 -10.14
N ALA A 107 4.93 -7.11 -9.97
CA ALA A 107 3.78 -7.87 -10.45
C ALA A 107 2.52 -7.77 -9.57
N GLY A 108 2.55 -6.95 -8.53
CA GLY A 108 1.46 -6.78 -7.57
C GLY A 108 1.80 -7.38 -6.20
N GLN A 109 2.18 -6.53 -5.27
CA GLN A 109 2.39 -6.87 -3.86
C GLN A 109 1.52 -5.98 -2.97
N MET A 110 1.68 -4.66 -3.05
CA MET A 110 0.87 -3.72 -2.28
C MET A 110 -0.61 -3.76 -2.67
N VAL A 111 -0.93 -4.13 -3.91
CA VAL A 111 -2.32 -4.28 -4.36
C VAL A 111 -3.10 -5.29 -3.50
N GLU A 112 -2.44 -6.31 -2.98
CA GLU A 112 -3.09 -7.29 -2.09
C GLU A 112 -3.44 -6.67 -0.73
N ASP A 113 -2.55 -5.85 -0.17
CA ASP A 113 -2.82 -5.11 1.07
C ASP A 113 -3.96 -4.09 0.87
N VAL A 114 -3.98 -3.41 -0.28
CA VAL A 114 -5.07 -2.48 -0.62
C VAL A 114 -6.39 -3.21 -0.79
N ARG A 115 -6.41 -4.36 -1.48
CA ARG A 115 -7.61 -5.20 -1.63
C ARG A 115 -8.13 -5.68 -0.28
N LEU A 116 -7.24 -6.10 0.59
CA LEU A 116 -7.59 -6.52 1.96
C LEU A 116 -8.19 -5.35 2.75
N ALA A 117 -7.61 -4.14 2.64
CA ALA A 117 -8.11 -2.95 3.31
C ALA A 117 -9.50 -2.53 2.80
N VAL A 118 -9.73 -2.59 1.50
CA VAL A 118 -11.00 -2.22 0.85
C VAL A 118 -12.08 -3.29 1.04
N ASN A 119 -11.68 -4.55 1.22
CA ASN A 119 -12.57 -5.69 1.47
C ASN A 119 -13.75 -5.81 0.48
N GLY A 120 -13.48 -5.55 -0.80
CA GLY A 120 -14.47 -5.67 -1.87
C GLY A 120 -15.50 -4.54 -1.98
N ALA A 121 -15.38 -3.47 -1.18
CA ALA A 121 -16.32 -2.34 -1.21
C ALA A 121 -16.32 -1.58 -2.54
N ILE A 122 -15.17 -1.46 -3.18
CA ILE A 122 -15.00 -0.83 -4.51
C ILE A 122 -13.99 -1.63 -5.35
N PRO A 123 -13.97 -1.46 -6.68
CA PRO A 123 -12.97 -2.08 -7.55
C PRO A 123 -11.55 -1.62 -7.21
N VAL A 124 -10.62 -2.58 -7.12
CA VAL A 124 -9.18 -2.33 -6.94
C VAL A 124 -8.43 -3.01 -8.06
N GLU A 125 -7.84 -2.21 -8.93
CA GLU A 125 -7.09 -2.66 -10.09
C GLU A 125 -5.59 -2.43 -9.90
N HIS A 126 -4.79 -3.26 -10.55
CA HIS A 126 -3.34 -3.18 -10.51
C HIS A 126 -2.78 -2.72 -11.84
N PHE A 127 -1.79 -1.83 -11.79
CA PHE A 127 -0.92 -1.49 -12.92
C PHE A 127 0.55 -1.59 -12.47
N GLY A 128 1.34 -2.40 -13.16
CA GLY A 128 2.75 -2.59 -12.82
C GLY A 128 3.65 -2.79 -14.03
N ARG A 129 4.91 -2.44 -13.88
CA ARG A 129 5.98 -2.72 -14.82
C ARG A 129 7.07 -3.54 -14.14
N LEU A 130 7.69 -4.44 -14.89
CA LEU A 130 8.70 -5.38 -14.41
C LEU A 130 10.05 -5.10 -15.05
N GLY A 131 11.13 -5.66 -14.47
CA GLY A 131 12.45 -5.64 -15.09
C GLY A 131 13.12 -4.27 -15.14
N GLY A 132 12.80 -3.36 -14.21
CA GLY A 132 13.42 -2.02 -14.15
C GLY A 132 12.85 -1.02 -15.15
N ILE A 133 11.79 -1.37 -15.87
CA ILE A 133 11.06 -0.43 -16.73
C ILE A 133 10.26 0.53 -15.86
N VAL A 134 10.45 1.82 -16.08
CA VAL A 134 9.72 2.90 -15.41
C VAL A 134 8.55 3.29 -16.30
N PRO A 135 7.29 3.17 -15.82
CA PRO A 135 6.13 3.59 -16.62
C PRO A 135 6.09 5.10 -16.79
N SER A 136 5.51 5.56 -17.88
CA SER A 136 5.18 6.98 -18.03
C SER A 136 3.89 7.36 -17.26
N PRO A 137 3.70 8.64 -16.93
CA PRO A 137 2.44 9.10 -16.33
C PRO A 137 1.22 8.80 -17.20
N GLU A 138 1.36 8.93 -18.52
CA GLU A 138 0.30 8.67 -19.52
C GLU A 138 -0.14 7.19 -19.47
N GLU A 139 0.80 6.26 -19.33
CA GLU A 139 0.49 4.83 -19.20
C GLU A 139 -0.36 4.53 -17.95
N ILE A 140 -0.12 5.26 -16.85
CA ILE A 140 -0.92 5.12 -15.62
C ILE A 140 -2.33 5.69 -15.84
N VAL A 141 -2.45 6.84 -16.53
CA VAL A 141 -3.76 7.44 -16.88
C VAL A 141 -4.55 6.51 -17.79
N ASP A 142 -3.93 5.95 -18.81
CA ASP A 142 -4.56 4.99 -19.73
C ASP A 142 -5.01 3.71 -19.01
N ALA A 143 -4.19 3.21 -18.09
CA ALA A 143 -4.56 2.06 -17.27
C ALA A 143 -5.76 2.37 -16.37
N LEU A 144 -5.81 3.56 -15.76
CA LEU A 144 -6.93 4.00 -14.94
C LEU A 144 -8.21 4.08 -15.77
N LYS A 145 -8.17 4.70 -16.95
CA LYS A 145 -9.31 4.80 -17.87
C LYS A 145 -9.80 3.42 -18.30
N THR A 146 -8.90 2.57 -18.76
CA THR A 146 -9.26 1.27 -19.32
C THR A 146 -9.84 0.32 -18.26
N LYS A 147 -9.34 0.36 -17.04
CA LYS A 147 -9.71 -0.59 -16.00
C LYS A 147 -10.86 -0.12 -15.10
N LEU A 148 -10.97 1.18 -14.86
CA LEU A 148 -11.89 1.73 -13.85
C LEU A 148 -12.93 2.71 -14.42
N VAL A 149 -12.57 3.51 -15.43
CA VAL A 149 -13.50 4.48 -16.03
C VAL A 149 -14.23 3.78 -17.18
N LYS A 150 -15.46 3.42 -16.94
CA LYS A 150 -16.37 2.83 -17.95
C LYS A 150 -17.33 3.86 -18.48
#